data_22bae5d55cf309cf5be77042335f2802
#
_entry.id   22bae5d55cf309cf5be77042335f2802
#
_cell.length_a   1.000
_cell.length_b   1.000
_cell.length_c   1.000
_cell.angle_alpha   90.00
_cell.angle_beta   90.00
_cell.angle_gamma   90.00
#
_symmetry.space_group_name_H-M   'P 1'
#
loop_
_entity.id
_entity.type
_entity.pdbx_description
1 polymer ?
#
loop_
_entity_poly.entity_id
_entity_poly.type
_entity_poly.pdbx_seq_one_letter_code
_entity_poly.pdbx_strand_id
1 'polypeptide(L)'
;MNIGILGGTNLATNLGNKFISRGMNVAFGVREGFSTRKVEWRILKMHNHNVLNYAEVISNSDVVIICCENEFLPVVCKYIKEYSSPEMLIVDSTNGVNDESVVCNTTLIRQETGHQHVFKAFNNLGLDYPKSDPLELIKETYFCGDDTKDKLVVKKLIELIGFKAIDAGTIKNAPLLEAVYHLSKEISTAKAGDCHFRLMSV
;
A
#
# COMPACT_ATOMS: atom_id res chain seq x y z
N MET A 1 13.37 -6.93 -10.54
CA MET A 1 12.00 -6.50 -10.16
C MET A 1 12.05 -5.06 -9.72
N ASN A 2 11.32 -4.21 -10.42
CA ASN A 2 11.19 -2.78 -10.15
C ASN A 2 9.90 -2.53 -9.37
N ILE A 3 9.98 -1.79 -8.29
CA ILE A 3 8.84 -1.47 -7.43
C ILE A 3 8.49 0.01 -7.59
N GLY A 4 7.25 0.29 -8.01
CA GLY A 4 6.67 1.62 -8.01
C GLY A 4 5.84 1.83 -6.73
N ILE A 5 6.06 2.94 -6.02
CA ILE A 5 5.24 3.32 -4.88
C ILE A 5 4.47 4.59 -5.24
N LEU A 6 3.13 4.49 -5.27
CA LEU A 6 2.27 5.56 -5.75
C LEU A 6 1.61 6.30 -4.57
N GLY A 7 2.00 7.55 -4.36
CA GLY A 7 1.46 8.42 -3.31
C GLY A 7 2.52 9.16 -2.50
N GLY A 8 2.09 10.17 -1.75
CA GLY A 8 2.93 11.09 -0.98
C GLY A 8 2.88 10.91 0.54
N THR A 9 2.41 9.78 1.03
CA THR A 9 2.14 9.51 2.44
C THR A 9 3.38 9.07 3.24
N ASN A 10 3.26 9.00 4.55
CA ASN A 10 4.33 8.47 5.40
C ASN A 10 4.56 6.97 5.13
N LEU A 11 3.45 6.22 4.89
CA LEU A 11 3.53 4.81 4.52
C LEU A 11 4.35 4.63 3.22
N ALA A 12 4.12 5.47 2.20
CA ALA A 12 4.86 5.42 0.94
C ALA A 12 6.38 5.53 1.16
N THR A 13 6.82 6.54 1.92
CA THR A 13 8.25 6.73 2.22
C THR A 13 8.81 5.60 3.07
N ASN A 14 8.06 5.10 4.04
CA ASN A 14 8.52 4.03 4.92
C ASN A 14 8.68 2.70 4.18
N LEU A 15 7.67 2.26 3.41
CA LEU A 15 7.77 1.04 2.60
C LEU A 15 8.91 1.15 1.59
N GLY A 16 9.01 2.29 0.87
CA GLY A 16 10.07 2.52 -0.09
C GLY A 16 11.45 2.43 0.52
N ASN A 17 11.68 3.09 1.65
CA ASN A 17 12.96 3.03 2.36
C ASN A 17 13.29 1.60 2.85
N LYS A 18 12.29 0.85 3.32
CA LYS A 18 12.48 -0.55 3.70
C LYS A 18 12.89 -1.41 2.49
N PHE A 19 12.26 -1.24 1.33
CA PHE A 19 12.64 -1.96 0.10
C PHE A 19 14.03 -1.55 -0.41
N ILE A 20 14.34 -0.25 -0.42
CA ILE A 20 15.67 0.26 -0.79
C ILE A 20 16.76 -0.33 0.11
N SER A 21 16.54 -0.40 1.42
CA SER A 21 17.49 -0.98 2.38
C SER A 21 17.75 -2.48 2.17
N ARG A 22 16.87 -3.15 1.42
CA ARG A 22 17.01 -4.55 1.00
C ARG A 22 17.57 -4.69 -0.42
N GLY A 23 18.05 -3.61 -1.01
CA GLY A 23 18.65 -3.61 -2.35
C GLY A 23 17.66 -3.67 -3.50
N MET A 24 16.36 -3.38 -3.26
CA MET A 24 15.36 -3.34 -4.32
C MET A 24 15.44 -2.03 -5.10
N ASN A 25 15.15 -2.10 -6.40
CA ASN A 25 14.99 -0.91 -7.23
C ASN A 25 13.59 -0.31 -7.00
N VAL A 26 13.55 0.90 -6.43
CA VAL A 26 12.30 1.56 -6.05
C VAL A 26 12.19 2.93 -6.72
N ALA A 27 11.03 3.23 -7.32
CA ALA A 27 10.66 4.55 -7.78
C ALA A 27 9.38 5.03 -7.07
N PHE A 28 9.31 6.32 -6.78
CA PHE A 28 8.16 6.94 -6.11
C PHE A 28 7.36 7.76 -7.13
N GLY A 29 6.14 7.34 -7.39
CA GLY A 29 5.18 8.06 -8.22
C GLY A 29 4.39 9.06 -7.38
N VAL A 30 4.48 10.34 -7.75
CA VAL A 30 3.76 11.41 -7.08
C VAL A 30 2.97 12.23 -8.10
N ARG A 31 1.91 12.91 -7.62
CA ARG A 31 1.13 13.80 -8.46
C ARG A 31 1.94 14.98 -8.96
N GLU A 32 1.55 15.54 -10.07
CA GLU A 32 2.14 16.78 -10.57
C GLU A 32 2.06 17.90 -9.53
N GLY A 33 3.09 18.72 -9.43
CA GLY A 33 3.19 19.77 -8.43
C GLY A 33 3.33 19.28 -6.99
N PHE A 34 3.59 17.98 -6.76
CA PHE A 34 3.81 17.46 -5.41
C PHE A 34 4.96 18.18 -4.73
N SER A 35 4.63 18.83 -3.63
CA SER A 35 5.60 19.50 -2.77
C SER A 35 5.32 19.16 -1.33
N THR A 36 6.36 18.89 -0.57
CA THR A 36 6.25 18.57 0.85
C THR A 36 7.46 19.07 1.61
N ARG A 37 7.24 19.52 2.84
CA ARG A 37 8.31 19.90 3.79
C ARG A 37 8.80 18.73 4.63
N LYS A 38 8.22 17.54 4.48
CA LYS A 38 8.61 16.34 5.23
C LYS A 38 10.05 15.97 4.92
N VAL A 39 10.82 15.72 5.97
CA VAL A 39 12.27 15.46 5.89
C VAL A 39 12.56 14.22 5.07
N GLU A 40 11.75 13.19 5.22
CA GLU A 40 11.87 11.90 4.53
C GLU A 40 11.89 12.08 3.00
N TRP A 41 10.98 12.90 2.47
CA TRP A 41 10.94 13.21 1.03
C TRP A 41 12.13 14.04 0.56
N ARG A 42 12.64 14.93 1.42
CA ARG A 42 13.84 15.70 1.10
C ARG A 42 15.06 14.79 1.01
N ILE A 43 15.19 13.84 1.93
CA ILE A 43 16.28 12.86 1.93
C ILE A 43 16.23 12.01 0.66
N LEU A 44 15.06 11.48 0.29
CA LEU A 44 14.88 10.70 -0.94
C LEU A 44 15.34 11.48 -2.19
N LYS A 45 14.95 12.74 -2.30
CA LYS A 45 15.37 13.60 -3.41
C LYS A 45 16.89 13.90 -3.40
N MET A 46 17.49 14.10 -2.22
CA MET A 46 18.93 14.37 -2.08
C MET A 46 19.80 13.18 -2.46
N HIS A 47 19.32 11.96 -2.24
CA HIS A 47 20.04 10.72 -2.57
C HIS A 47 19.73 10.20 -3.97
N ASN A 48 19.19 11.04 -4.87
CA ASN A 48 18.82 10.68 -6.24
C ASN A 48 17.89 9.47 -6.35
N HIS A 49 17.08 9.22 -5.32
CA HIS A 49 16.00 8.24 -5.45
C HIS A 49 14.96 8.78 -6.43
N ASN A 50 14.50 7.92 -7.31
CA ASN A 50 13.58 8.25 -8.39
C ASN A 50 12.22 8.69 -7.84
N VAL A 51 12.02 10.01 -7.70
CA VAL A 51 10.72 10.63 -7.40
C VAL A 51 10.22 11.26 -8.68
N LEU A 52 9.29 10.58 -9.34
CA LEU A 52 8.84 10.83 -10.71
C LEU A 52 7.31 11.03 -10.73
N ASN A 53 6.75 11.33 -11.90
CA ASN A 53 5.30 11.32 -12.07
C ASN A 53 4.75 9.87 -12.12
N TYR A 54 3.42 9.74 -12.01
CA TYR A 54 2.77 8.43 -12.01
C TYR A 54 3.02 7.64 -13.29
N ALA A 55 2.94 8.28 -14.45
CA ALA A 55 3.12 7.61 -15.74
C ALA A 55 4.49 6.95 -15.87
N GLU A 56 5.55 7.70 -15.56
CA GLU A 56 6.94 7.20 -15.62
C GLU A 56 7.16 6.03 -14.65
N VAL A 57 6.64 6.12 -13.43
CA VAL A 57 6.81 5.06 -12.43
C VAL A 57 6.04 3.81 -12.86
N ILE A 58 4.78 3.95 -13.26
CA ILE A 58 3.94 2.82 -13.65
C ILE A 58 4.54 2.09 -14.86
N SER A 59 4.92 2.82 -15.90
CA SER A 59 5.48 2.21 -17.13
C SER A 59 6.78 1.42 -16.92
N ASN A 60 7.50 1.70 -15.84
CA ASN A 60 8.80 1.08 -15.56
C ASN A 60 8.79 0.12 -14.35
N SER A 61 7.61 -0.22 -13.82
CA SER A 61 7.47 -1.09 -12.66
C SER A 61 6.90 -2.46 -12.99
N ASP A 62 7.41 -3.49 -12.35
CA ASP A 62 6.83 -4.84 -12.37
C ASP A 62 5.71 -4.95 -11.30
N VAL A 63 5.86 -4.21 -10.21
CA VAL A 63 4.91 -4.16 -9.09
C VAL A 63 4.66 -2.70 -8.74
N VAL A 64 3.41 -2.31 -8.56
CA VAL A 64 3.05 -1.01 -7.98
C VAL A 64 2.35 -1.19 -6.63
N ILE A 65 2.71 -0.35 -5.65
CA ILE A 65 2.09 -0.30 -4.33
C ILE A 65 1.38 1.05 -4.19
N ILE A 66 0.07 1.02 -4.04
CA ILE A 66 -0.76 2.22 -3.92
C ILE A 66 -0.81 2.66 -2.46
N CYS A 67 -0.23 3.82 -2.17
CA CYS A 67 -0.12 4.43 -0.84
C CYS A 67 -0.61 5.90 -0.86
N CYS A 68 -1.62 6.21 -1.66
CA CYS A 68 -2.17 7.57 -1.76
C CYS A 68 -3.40 7.74 -0.84
N GLU A 69 -3.72 8.99 -0.54
CA GLU A 69 -4.98 9.35 0.08
C GLU A 69 -6.15 9.09 -0.88
N ASN A 70 -7.35 8.82 -0.33
CA ASN A 70 -8.55 8.43 -1.09
C ASN A 70 -8.94 9.45 -2.17
N GLU A 71 -8.73 10.74 -1.93
CA GLU A 71 -9.01 11.80 -2.91
C GLU A 71 -8.19 11.70 -4.20
N PHE A 72 -7.00 11.06 -4.13
CA PHE A 72 -6.12 10.88 -5.30
C PHE A 72 -6.28 9.50 -5.95
N LEU A 73 -7.00 8.58 -5.32
CA LEU A 73 -7.15 7.20 -5.82
C LEU A 73 -7.75 7.14 -7.25
N PRO A 74 -8.79 7.91 -7.61
CA PRO A 74 -9.33 7.91 -8.96
C PRO A 74 -8.30 8.32 -10.03
N VAL A 75 -7.45 9.29 -9.69
CA VAL A 75 -6.37 9.74 -10.59
C VAL A 75 -5.32 8.64 -10.74
N VAL A 76 -4.91 7.99 -9.65
CA VAL A 76 -3.97 6.86 -9.69
C VAL A 76 -4.52 5.71 -10.53
N CYS A 77 -5.80 5.34 -10.37
CA CYS A 77 -6.46 4.31 -11.18
C CYS A 77 -6.43 4.64 -12.67
N LYS A 78 -6.68 5.91 -13.04
CA LYS A 78 -6.60 6.36 -14.44
C LYS A 78 -5.20 6.16 -15.02
N TYR A 79 -4.15 6.55 -14.29
CA TYR A 79 -2.77 6.35 -14.74
C TYR A 79 -2.40 4.86 -14.82
N ILE A 80 -2.84 4.03 -13.89
CA ILE A 80 -2.63 2.58 -13.95
C ILE A 80 -3.29 2.01 -15.21
N LYS A 81 -4.55 2.36 -15.48
CA LYS A 81 -5.27 1.90 -16.66
C LYS A 81 -4.58 2.26 -17.98
N GLU A 82 -3.93 3.43 -18.04
CA GLU A 82 -3.30 3.96 -19.25
C GLU A 82 -1.88 3.46 -19.47
N TYR A 83 -1.10 3.29 -18.39
CA TYR A 83 0.36 3.09 -18.47
C TYR A 83 0.86 1.75 -17.95
N SER A 84 0.02 0.92 -17.34
CA SER A 84 0.45 -0.38 -16.82
C SER A 84 0.48 -1.47 -17.90
N SER A 85 1.36 -2.44 -17.74
CA SER A 85 1.29 -3.69 -18.49
C SER A 85 0.20 -4.61 -17.93
N PRO A 86 -0.39 -5.51 -18.74
CA PRO A 86 -1.39 -6.48 -18.26
C PRO A 86 -0.89 -7.37 -17.12
N GLU A 87 0.41 -7.66 -17.10
CA GLU A 87 1.08 -8.54 -16.13
C GLU A 87 1.53 -7.81 -14.86
N MET A 88 1.31 -6.48 -14.79
CA MET A 88 1.72 -5.70 -13.62
C MET A 88 0.95 -6.16 -12.38
N LEU A 89 1.68 -6.38 -11.28
CA LEU A 89 1.10 -6.69 -10.00
C LEU A 89 0.78 -5.39 -9.24
N ILE A 90 -0.46 -5.27 -8.81
CA ILE A 90 -0.95 -4.09 -8.07
C ILE A 90 -1.20 -4.48 -6.63
N VAL A 91 -0.59 -3.77 -5.69
CA VAL A 91 -0.81 -3.92 -4.25
C VAL A 91 -1.50 -2.68 -3.72
N ASP A 92 -2.73 -2.83 -3.25
CA ASP A 92 -3.48 -1.77 -2.60
C ASP A 92 -3.21 -1.77 -1.09
N SER A 93 -2.64 -0.68 -0.57
CA SER A 93 -2.42 -0.47 0.86
C SER A 93 -3.30 0.61 1.47
N THR A 94 -4.28 1.09 0.72
CA THR A 94 -5.21 2.13 1.18
C THR A 94 -6.35 1.55 2.02
N ASN A 95 -7.17 2.40 2.61
CA ASN A 95 -8.42 2.02 3.25
C ASN A 95 -9.50 2.99 2.74
N GLY A 96 -10.64 2.45 2.32
CA GLY A 96 -11.79 3.23 1.91
C GLY A 96 -12.37 4.07 3.05
N VAL A 97 -13.43 4.79 2.76
CA VAL A 97 -14.20 5.49 3.79
C VAL A 97 -15.03 4.46 4.56
N ASN A 98 -15.12 4.61 5.89
CA ASN A 98 -15.97 3.75 6.73
C ASN A 98 -17.46 4.13 6.55
N ASP A 99 -18.04 3.76 5.43
CA ASP A 99 -19.43 4.03 5.07
C ASP A 99 -19.97 2.80 4.31
N GLU A 100 -21.10 2.25 4.76
CA GLU A 100 -21.73 1.06 4.19
C GLU A 100 -22.12 1.23 2.70
N SER A 101 -22.32 2.46 2.25
CA SER A 101 -22.63 2.79 0.85
C SER A 101 -21.40 2.84 -0.05
N VAL A 102 -20.20 2.81 0.52
CA VAL A 102 -18.92 2.99 -0.22
C VAL A 102 -18.27 1.64 -0.49
N VAL A 103 -17.92 1.43 -1.75
CA VAL A 103 -17.20 0.23 -2.19
C VAL A 103 -15.77 0.28 -1.64
N CYS A 104 -15.28 -0.87 -1.14
CA CYS A 104 -13.89 -1.04 -0.72
C CYS A 104 -12.91 -0.61 -1.83
N ASN A 105 -11.84 0.09 -1.45
CA ASN A 105 -10.87 0.64 -2.40
C ASN A 105 -10.28 -0.41 -3.36
N THR A 106 -9.98 -1.61 -2.89
CA THR A 106 -9.48 -2.68 -3.74
C THR A 106 -10.48 -3.07 -4.83
N THR A 107 -11.77 -3.09 -4.50
CA THR A 107 -12.83 -3.37 -5.48
C THR A 107 -12.92 -2.23 -6.50
N LEU A 108 -12.86 -0.99 -6.04
CA LEU A 108 -12.83 0.20 -6.91
C LEU A 108 -11.62 0.16 -7.86
N ILE A 109 -10.43 -0.14 -7.36
CA ILE A 109 -9.20 -0.26 -8.17
C ILE A 109 -9.39 -1.30 -9.28
N ARG A 110 -9.93 -2.49 -8.94
CA ARG A 110 -10.19 -3.53 -9.95
C ARG A 110 -11.18 -3.09 -11.02
N GLN A 111 -12.26 -2.42 -10.62
CA GLN A 111 -13.29 -1.93 -11.53
C GLN A 111 -12.75 -0.84 -12.47
N GLU A 112 -12.04 0.13 -11.93
CA GLU A 112 -11.55 1.28 -12.69
C GLU A 112 -10.38 0.92 -13.62
N THR A 113 -9.47 0.06 -13.15
CA THR A 113 -8.28 -0.30 -13.94
C THR A 113 -8.51 -1.48 -14.87
N GLY A 114 -9.43 -2.39 -14.55
CA GLY A 114 -9.66 -3.65 -15.26
C GLY A 114 -8.62 -4.74 -14.93
N HIS A 115 -7.65 -4.47 -14.07
CA HIS A 115 -6.60 -5.42 -13.71
C HIS A 115 -7.11 -6.60 -12.89
N GLN A 116 -6.56 -7.80 -13.19
CA GLN A 116 -6.85 -9.02 -12.44
C GLN A 116 -5.80 -9.29 -11.35
N HIS A 117 -4.56 -8.84 -11.55
CA HIS A 117 -3.43 -9.03 -10.62
C HIS A 117 -3.43 -7.98 -9.50
N VAL A 118 -4.55 -7.86 -8.79
CA VAL A 118 -4.73 -6.89 -7.69
C VAL A 118 -4.77 -7.61 -6.36
N PHE A 119 -3.99 -7.12 -5.42
CA PHE A 119 -3.86 -7.63 -4.05
C PHE A 119 -4.14 -6.51 -3.04
N LYS A 120 -4.69 -6.86 -1.91
CA LYS A 120 -4.74 -6.02 -0.71
C LYS A 120 -3.60 -6.41 0.21
N ALA A 121 -2.76 -5.45 0.63
CA ALA A 121 -1.76 -5.68 1.68
C ALA A 121 -1.34 -4.36 2.33
N PHE A 122 -0.72 -4.43 3.51
CA PHE A 122 -0.21 -3.27 4.28
C PHE A 122 -1.27 -2.28 4.77
N ASN A 123 -2.55 -2.49 4.48
CA ASN A 123 -3.62 -1.57 4.86
C ASN A 123 -3.77 -1.44 6.39
N ASN A 124 -3.42 -2.48 7.15
CA ASN A 124 -3.43 -2.45 8.62
C ASN A 124 -2.41 -1.48 9.23
N LEU A 125 -1.40 -1.05 8.46
CA LEU A 125 -0.41 -0.07 8.90
C LEU A 125 -1.01 1.34 8.94
N GLY A 126 -1.91 1.66 8.00
CA GLY A 126 -2.42 3.02 7.81
C GLY A 126 -1.43 3.94 7.10
N LEU A 127 -1.93 4.99 6.47
CA LEU A 127 -1.12 5.90 5.65
C LEU A 127 -0.11 6.73 6.45
N ASP A 128 -0.29 6.86 7.74
CA ASP A 128 0.63 7.58 8.65
C ASP A 128 1.72 6.72 9.23
N TYR A 129 1.73 5.42 9.01
CA TYR A 129 2.81 4.54 9.49
C TYR A 129 4.19 5.10 9.07
N PRO A 130 5.21 5.14 9.94
CA PRO A 130 5.29 4.51 11.26
C PRO A 130 4.84 5.40 12.44
N LYS A 131 4.29 6.59 12.21
CA LYS A 131 3.85 7.47 13.31
C LYS A 131 2.72 6.86 14.14
N SER A 132 1.86 6.07 13.49
CA SER A 132 0.77 5.33 14.15
C SER A 132 1.24 4.11 14.95
N ASP A 133 2.53 3.78 14.89
CA ASP A 133 3.12 2.64 15.62
C ASP A 133 4.54 3.01 16.12
N PRO A 134 4.68 4.02 17.02
CA PRO A 134 5.97 4.51 17.48
C PRO A 134 6.77 3.49 18.29
N LEU A 135 6.11 2.47 18.82
CA LEU A 135 6.75 1.38 19.55
C LEU A 135 7.06 0.15 18.68
N GLU A 136 6.80 0.26 17.38
CA GLU A 136 7.00 -0.83 16.41
C GLU A 136 6.35 -2.16 16.84
N LEU A 137 5.11 -2.11 17.31
CA LEU A 137 4.37 -3.28 17.78
C LEU A 137 3.80 -4.12 16.64
N ILE A 138 3.54 -3.50 15.48
CA ILE A 138 3.03 -4.19 14.30
C ILE A 138 4.15 -5.00 13.68
N LYS A 139 4.08 -6.32 13.80
CA LYS A 139 5.06 -7.27 13.24
C LYS A 139 4.49 -8.09 12.09
N GLU A 140 3.21 -7.98 11.83
CA GLU A 140 2.52 -8.74 10.79
C GLU A 140 1.64 -7.84 9.93
N THR A 141 1.46 -8.23 8.68
CA THR A 141 0.49 -7.64 7.78
C THR A 141 -0.32 -8.72 7.08
N TYR A 142 -1.57 -8.42 6.84
CA TYR A 142 -2.52 -9.32 6.19
C TYR A 142 -2.54 -9.01 4.71
N PHE A 143 -2.66 -10.04 3.88
CA PHE A 143 -2.81 -9.84 2.45
C PHE A 143 -3.83 -10.81 1.86
N CYS A 144 -4.52 -10.40 0.81
CA CYS A 144 -5.42 -11.26 0.05
C CYS A 144 -5.33 -10.97 -1.44
N GLY A 145 -5.66 -11.99 -2.25
CA GLY A 145 -5.62 -11.93 -3.72
C GLY A 145 -5.96 -13.28 -4.32
N ASP A 146 -6.19 -13.36 -5.62
CA ASP A 146 -6.72 -14.56 -6.28
C ASP A 146 -5.62 -15.46 -6.87
N ASP A 147 -4.58 -14.90 -7.51
CA ASP A 147 -3.55 -15.69 -8.18
C ASP A 147 -2.53 -16.29 -7.20
N THR A 148 -2.29 -17.59 -7.33
CA THR A 148 -1.39 -18.33 -6.42
C THR A 148 0.07 -17.96 -6.61
N LYS A 149 0.51 -17.68 -7.84
CA LYS A 149 1.91 -17.30 -8.13
C LYS A 149 2.20 -15.91 -7.61
N ASP A 150 1.30 -14.98 -7.86
CA ASP A 150 1.42 -13.60 -7.41
C ASP A 150 1.33 -13.49 -5.88
N LYS A 151 0.51 -14.34 -5.22
CA LYS A 151 0.50 -14.47 -3.76
C LYS A 151 1.89 -14.75 -3.19
N LEU A 152 2.66 -15.61 -3.83
CA LEU A 152 4.03 -15.91 -3.41
C LEU A 152 4.95 -14.70 -3.58
N VAL A 153 4.75 -13.89 -4.62
CA VAL A 153 5.50 -12.64 -4.81
C VAL A 153 5.14 -11.64 -3.72
N VAL A 154 3.84 -11.39 -3.49
CA VAL A 154 3.38 -10.45 -2.44
C VAL A 154 3.86 -10.89 -1.06
N LYS A 155 3.73 -12.19 -0.73
CA LYS A 155 4.26 -12.75 0.52
C LYS A 155 5.75 -12.46 0.69
N LYS A 156 6.56 -12.74 -0.33
CA LYS A 156 8.01 -12.47 -0.29
C LYS A 156 8.32 -11.00 -0.11
N LEU A 157 7.59 -10.08 -0.76
CA LEU A 157 7.76 -8.64 -0.59
C LEU A 157 7.48 -8.21 0.86
N ILE A 158 6.40 -8.73 1.46
CA ILE A 158 6.06 -8.46 2.85
C ILE A 158 7.17 -8.94 3.80
N GLU A 159 7.62 -10.19 3.63
CA GLU A 159 8.64 -10.82 4.47
C GLU A 159 10.01 -10.15 4.29
N LEU A 160 10.36 -9.72 3.08
CA LEU A 160 11.61 -9.03 2.77
C LEU A 160 11.81 -7.76 3.61
N ILE A 161 10.75 -7.02 3.85
CA ILE A 161 10.82 -5.76 4.63
C ILE A 161 10.53 -5.95 6.13
N GLY A 162 10.49 -7.21 6.59
CA GLY A 162 10.51 -7.56 7.99
C GLY A 162 9.14 -7.76 8.64
N PHE A 163 8.05 -7.85 7.88
CA PHE A 163 6.74 -8.23 8.42
C PHE A 163 6.49 -9.73 8.23
N LYS A 164 5.75 -10.32 9.16
CA LYS A 164 5.16 -11.65 8.97
C LYS A 164 3.95 -11.50 8.03
N ALA A 165 3.94 -12.24 6.93
CA ALA A 165 2.84 -12.24 5.98
C ALA A 165 1.75 -13.23 6.38
N ILE A 166 0.53 -12.72 6.55
CA ILE A 166 -0.66 -13.55 6.88
C ILE A 166 -1.59 -13.56 5.66
N ASP A 167 -1.73 -14.72 5.02
CA ASP A 167 -2.65 -14.89 3.90
C ASP A 167 -4.11 -14.90 4.39
N ALA A 168 -4.87 -13.89 4.01
CA ALA A 168 -6.28 -13.73 4.32
C ALA A 168 -7.21 -14.28 3.22
N GLY A 169 -6.69 -15.09 2.29
CA GLY A 169 -7.49 -15.78 1.27
C GLY A 169 -7.61 -15.02 -0.04
N THR A 170 -8.79 -15.07 -0.66
CA THR A 170 -9.05 -14.45 -1.96
C THR A 170 -9.30 -12.95 -1.85
N ILE A 171 -9.26 -12.25 -2.99
CA ILE A 171 -9.50 -10.79 -3.04
C ILE A 171 -10.88 -10.39 -2.51
N LYS A 172 -11.83 -11.31 -2.46
CA LYS A 172 -13.16 -11.10 -1.85
C LYS A 172 -13.08 -10.72 -0.37
N ASN A 173 -11.96 -11.00 0.29
CA ASN A 173 -11.72 -10.65 1.69
C ASN A 173 -11.12 -9.25 1.89
N ALA A 174 -10.83 -8.51 0.82
CA ALA A 174 -10.32 -7.15 0.93
C ALA A 174 -11.21 -6.20 1.76
N PRO A 175 -12.55 -6.22 1.63
CA PRO A 175 -13.43 -5.42 2.50
C PRO A 175 -13.29 -5.76 3.99
N LEU A 176 -13.05 -7.03 4.33
CA LEU A 176 -12.84 -7.45 5.71
C LEU A 176 -11.53 -6.88 6.29
N LEU A 177 -10.47 -6.80 5.47
CA LEU A 177 -9.21 -6.20 5.89
C LEU A 177 -9.36 -4.68 6.13
N GLU A 178 -10.16 -3.98 5.33
CA GLU A 178 -10.49 -2.57 5.58
C GLU A 178 -11.35 -2.42 6.84
N ALA A 179 -12.34 -3.29 7.04
CA ALA A 179 -13.18 -3.27 8.25
C ALA A 179 -12.35 -3.47 9.53
N VAL A 180 -11.39 -4.39 9.52
CA VAL A 180 -10.47 -4.60 10.67
C VAL A 180 -9.65 -3.33 10.95
N TYR A 181 -9.16 -2.64 9.92
CA TYR A 181 -8.46 -1.36 10.08
C TYR A 181 -9.39 -0.30 10.70
N HIS A 182 -10.60 -0.12 10.18
CA HIS A 182 -11.55 0.85 10.70
C HIS A 182 -11.93 0.55 12.15
N LEU A 183 -12.20 -0.71 12.47
CA LEU A 183 -12.49 -1.12 13.84
C LEU A 183 -11.33 -0.81 14.79
N SER A 184 -10.07 -1.00 14.37
CA SER A 184 -8.91 -0.63 15.18
C SER A 184 -8.85 0.88 15.46
N LYS A 185 -9.23 1.71 14.48
CA LYS A 185 -9.27 3.17 14.64
C LYS A 185 -10.40 3.62 15.57
N GLU A 186 -11.57 3.02 15.48
CA GLU A 186 -12.69 3.29 16.40
C GLU A 186 -12.29 2.96 17.85
N ILE A 187 -11.67 1.79 18.08
CA ILE A 187 -11.19 1.39 19.40
C ILE A 187 -10.09 2.34 19.89
N SER A 188 -9.17 2.74 19.01
CA SER A 188 -8.10 3.69 19.35
C SER A 188 -8.67 5.04 19.80
N THR A 189 -9.67 5.54 19.11
CA THR A 189 -10.36 6.79 19.46
C THR A 189 -11.05 6.67 20.83
N ALA A 190 -11.76 5.58 21.07
CA ALA A 190 -12.47 5.35 22.33
C ALA A 190 -11.52 5.19 23.53
N LYS A 191 -10.30 4.68 23.33
CA LYS A 191 -9.30 4.44 24.38
C LYS A 191 -8.28 5.57 24.52
N ALA A 192 -8.33 6.59 23.66
CA ALA A 192 -7.33 7.65 23.58
C ALA A 192 -5.88 7.11 23.42
N GLY A 193 -5.70 6.04 22.63
CA GLY A 193 -4.41 5.44 22.36
C GLY A 193 -4.44 4.49 21.15
N ASP A 194 -3.31 4.35 20.45
CA ASP A 194 -3.23 3.49 19.27
C ASP A 194 -3.47 2.02 19.63
N CYS A 195 -4.38 1.38 18.92
CA CYS A 195 -4.74 -0.03 19.06
C CYS A 195 -4.54 -0.76 17.73
N HIS A 196 -3.92 -1.94 17.79
CA HIS A 196 -3.67 -2.77 16.62
C HIS A 196 -4.19 -4.19 16.88
N PHE A 197 -4.79 -4.78 15.85
CA PHE A 197 -5.17 -6.19 15.90
C PHE A 197 -3.97 -7.08 15.62
N ARG A 198 -3.90 -8.20 16.32
CA ARG A 198 -2.96 -9.27 16.09
C ARG A 198 -3.67 -10.62 16.14
N LEU A 199 -3.44 -11.46 15.13
CA LEU A 199 -3.91 -12.85 15.14
C LEU A 199 -2.99 -13.72 15.99
N MET A 200 -3.58 -14.39 16.99
CA MET A 200 -2.91 -15.45 17.74
C MET A 200 -3.49 -16.79 17.31
N SER A 201 -2.63 -17.68 16.76
CA SER A 201 -2.98 -19.09 16.55
C SER A 201 -2.56 -19.88 17.77
N VAL A 202 -3.43 -20.76 18.21
CA VAL A 202 -3.17 -21.74 19.29
C VAL A 202 -2.71 -23.06 18.69
#